data_07a7e063b8d6980734da3fccc023f8ea
#
_entry.id   07a7e063b8d6980734da3fccc023f8ea
#
_cell.length_a   1.000
_cell.length_b   1.000
_cell.length_c   1.000
_cell.angle_alpha   90.00
_cell.angle_beta   90.00
_cell.angle_gamma   90.00
#
_symmetry.space_group_name_H-M   'P 1'
#
loop_
_entity.id
_entity.type
_entity.pdbx_description
1 polymer ?
#
loop_
_entity_poly.entity_id
_entity_poly.type
_entity_poly.pdbx_seq_one_letter_code
_entity_poly.pdbx_strand_id
1 'polypeptide(L)'
;HAMKSDYDSLSMIESHTERVYGAMMLSLDRGIGKVIDAVEAAGISDNTLIIFSSDNGGADYVGLPNLNAPYRGWKMTFFEGGTHVPFFMRWPDRIEAGTEYQRPVTHIDIFSTIAAAAEVNVPADREIDGVDLLPFVTGDRSEDPHEAIFWRTGTYRAVRSGDWKLQLSDPDETPFLYNLADDPTEQNNLATTSPMELKRLKNLIQEGMSNWQP
;
A
#
# COMPACT_ATOMS: atom_id res chain seq x y z
N HIS A 1 -9.43 20.92 -6.50
CA HIS A 1 -9.34 21.72 -7.74
C HIS A 1 -7.87 22.01 -8.04
N ALA A 2 -7.44 21.80 -9.28
CA ALA A 2 -6.10 22.14 -9.72
C ALA A 2 -5.85 23.66 -9.67
N MET A 3 -4.63 24.06 -9.31
CA MET A 3 -4.23 25.46 -9.44
C MET A 3 -4.06 25.81 -10.92
N LYS A 4 -4.56 26.98 -11.32
CA LYS A 4 -4.49 27.42 -12.72
C LYS A 4 -3.06 27.49 -13.25
N SER A 5 -2.12 27.99 -12.45
CA SER A 5 -0.70 28.06 -12.82
C SER A 5 -0.09 26.66 -13.13
N ASP A 6 -0.45 25.64 -12.34
CA ASP A 6 0.03 24.28 -12.53
C ASP A 6 -0.59 23.66 -13.79
N TYR A 7 -1.89 23.89 -13.99
CA TYR A 7 -2.57 23.47 -15.22
C TYR A 7 -1.94 24.11 -16.46
N ASP A 8 -1.67 25.41 -16.44
CA ASP A 8 -1.08 26.14 -17.57
C ASP A 8 0.35 25.65 -17.87
N SER A 9 1.12 25.28 -16.85
CA SER A 9 2.50 24.76 -17.02
C SER A 9 2.56 23.39 -17.73
N LEU A 10 1.48 22.61 -17.70
CA LEU A 10 1.36 21.30 -18.33
C LEU A 10 0.71 21.38 -19.73
N SER A 11 0.96 22.45 -20.49
CA SER A 11 0.34 22.66 -21.82
C SER A 11 0.66 21.57 -22.84
N MET A 12 1.73 20.77 -22.64
CA MET A 12 2.09 19.60 -23.46
C MET A 12 1.12 18.40 -23.29
N ILE A 13 0.30 18.38 -22.23
CA ILE A 13 -0.70 17.34 -22.02
C ILE A 13 -1.99 17.81 -22.68
N GLU A 14 -2.39 17.13 -23.76
CA GLU A 14 -3.58 17.50 -24.57
C GLU A 14 -4.90 17.17 -23.84
N SER A 15 -4.97 16.03 -23.17
CA SER A 15 -6.15 15.59 -22.43
C SER A 15 -6.42 16.52 -21.24
N HIS A 16 -7.61 17.15 -21.24
CA HIS A 16 -8.02 18.03 -20.14
C HIS A 16 -8.00 17.32 -18.77
N THR A 17 -8.54 16.08 -18.72
CA THR A 17 -8.60 15.28 -17.48
C THR A 17 -7.21 14.93 -16.97
N GLU A 18 -6.33 14.45 -17.84
CA GLU A 18 -4.93 14.15 -17.47
C GLU A 18 -4.19 15.39 -17.01
N ARG A 19 -4.39 16.51 -17.71
CA ARG A 19 -3.77 17.80 -17.38
C ARG A 19 -4.24 18.34 -16.02
N VAL A 20 -5.53 18.22 -15.71
CA VAL A 20 -6.07 18.58 -14.38
C VAL A 20 -5.48 17.68 -13.31
N TYR A 21 -5.44 16.37 -13.55
CA TYR A 21 -4.85 15.41 -12.61
C TYR A 21 -3.36 15.69 -12.37
N GLY A 22 -2.58 15.86 -13.45
CA GLY A 22 -1.17 16.21 -13.38
C GLY A 22 -0.92 17.52 -12.60
N ALA A 23 -1.75 18.52 -12.80
CA ALA A 23 -1.66 19.79 -12.07
C ALA A 23 -1.95 19.62 -10.56
N MET A 24 -2.86 18.71 -10.19
CA MET A 24 -3.09 18.37 -8.79
C MET A 24 -1.88 17.65 -8.19
N MET A 25 -1.24 16.74 -8.95
CA MET A 25 -0.01 16.06 -8.52
C MET A 25 1.16 17.04 -8.33
N LEU A 26 1.37 17.99 -9.23
CA LEU A 26 2.37 19.06 -9.04
C LEU A 26 2.14 19.88 -7.78
N SER A 27 0.86 20.18 -7.50
CA SER A 27 0.50 20.94 -6.29
C SER A 27 0.76 20.14 -5.02
N LEU A 28 0.47 18.83 -5.04
CA LEU A 28 0.75 17.90 -3.94
C LEU A 28 2.25 17.78 -3.69
N ASP A 29 3.03 17.50 -4.74
CA ASP A 29 4.50 17.36 -4.67
C ASP A 29 5.16 18.62 -4.08
N ARG A 30 4.77 19.81 -4.57
CA ARG A 30 5.22 21.08 -4.00
C ARG A 30 4.81 21.26 -2.53
N GLY A 31 3.64 20.75 -2.14
CA GLY A 31 3.19 20.76 -0.75
C GLY A 31 4.07 19.88 0.14
N ILE A 32 4.42 18.70 -0.34
CA ILE A 32 5.34 17.77 0.34
C ILE A 32 6.72 18.42 0.49
N GLY A 33 7.26 19.02 -0.59
CA GLY A 33 8.53 19.74 -0.56
C GLY A 33 8.55 20.82 0.53
N LYS A 34 7.49 21.64 0.65
CA LYS A 34 7.41 22.66 1.71
C LYS A 34 7.43 22.09 3.12
N VAL A 35 6.84 20.91 3.35
CA VAL A 35 6.90 20.25 4.66
C VAL A 35 8.33 19.80 4.94
N ILE A 36 9.01 19.19 3.97
CA ILE A 36 10.40 18.76 4.09
C ILE A 36 11.32 19.96 4.34
N ASP A 37 11.18 21.02 3.56
CA ASP A 37 11.96 22.28 3.71
C ASP A 37 11.77 22.89 5.12
N ALA A 38 10.55 22.85 5.65
CA ALA A 38 10.26 23.37 6.98
C ALA A 38 10.93 22.54 8.11
N VAL A 39 10.95 21.22 7.96
CA VAL A 39 11.64 20.30 8.88
C VAL A 39 13.16 20.53 8.83
N GLU A 40 13.72 20.74 7.64
CA GLU A 40 15.14 21.05 7.45
C GLU A 40 15.50 22.43 8.02
N ALA A 41 14.69 23.45 7.74
CA ALA A 41 14.90 24.80 8.28
C ALA A 41 14.80 24.85 9.81
N ALA A 42 14.03 23.98 10.42
CA ALA A 42 13.94 23.82 11.88
C ALA A 42 15.17 23.08 12.49
N GLY A 43 16.04 22.51 11.68
CA GLY A 43 17.22 21.77 12.12
C GLY A 43 16.91 20.45 12.80
N ILE A 44 15.75 19.85 12.53
CA ILE A 44 15.29 18.59 13.13
C ILE A 44 15.21 17.43 12.14
N SER A 45 15.69 17.63 10.90
CA SER A 45 15.56 16.71 9.79
C SER A 45 16.11 15.31 10.08
N ASP A 46 17.27 15.23 10.73
CA ASP A 46 17.96 13.97 10.96
C ASP A 46 17.19 13.07 11.95
N ASN A 47 16.57 13.68 12.96
CA ASN A 47 15.75 12.98 13.95
C ASN A 47 14.24 13.15 13.73
N THR A 48 13.79 13.16 12.47
CA THR A 48 12.36 13.21 12.13
C THR A 48 12.00 12.06 11.19
N LEU A 49 11.06 11.22 11.64
CA LEU A 49 10.44 10.20 10.79
C LEU A 49 9.36 10.85 9.93
N ILE A 50 9.53 10.80 8.62
CA ILE A 50 8.54 11.21 7.62
C ILE A 50 8.04 9.96 6.92
N ILE A 51 6.72 9.76 6.89
CA ILE A 51 6.07 8.68 6.15
C ILE A 51 5.16 9.30 5.10
N PHE A 52 5.27 8.83 3.86
CA PHE A 52 4.37 9.19 2.78
C PHE A 52 3.75 7.93 2.19
N SER A 53 2.42 7.93 2.04
CA SER A 53 1.69 6.86 1.38
C SER A 53 0.43 7.39 0.70
N SER A 54 -0.13 6.60 -0.21
CA SER A 54 -1.50 6.80 -0.71
C SER A 54 -2.47 5.95 0.09
N ASP A 55 -3.71 6.40 0.25
CA ASP A 55 -4.76 5.65 0.96
C ASP A 55 -5.23 4.40 0.18
N ASN A 56 -5.22 4.48 -1.15
CA ASN A 56 -5.59 3.42 -2.09
C ASN A 56 -5.05 3.71 -3.49
N GLY A 57 -5.21 2.77 -4.39
CA GLY A 57 -4.93 2.99 -5.81
C GLY A 57 -5.85 4.03 -6.45
N GLY A 58 -5.44 4.58 -7.58
CA GLY A 58 -6.21 5.57 -8.32
C GLY A 58 -7.59 5.06 -8.73
N ALA A 59 -8.57 5.98 -8.78
CA ALA A 59 -9.96 5.64 -9.03
C ALA A 59 -10.27 5.60 -10.55
N ASP A 60 -10.92 4.55 -11.00
CA ASP A 60 -11.32 4.37 -12.41
C ASP A 60 -12.31 5.46 -12.89
N TYR A 61 -13.22 5.88 -12.01
CA TYR A 61 -14.24 6.89 -12.35
C TYR A 61 -13.69 8.30 -12.63
N VAL A 62 -12.38 8.55 -12.47
CA VAL A 62 -11.78 9.84 -12.90
C VAL A 62 -11.52 9.87 -14.42
N GLY A 63 -11.73 8.75 -15.14
CA GLY A 63 -11.57 8.67 -16.59
C GLY A 63 -10.12 8.63 -17.06
N LEU A 64 -9.21 8.10 -16.23
CA LEU A 64 -7.79 7.88 -16.53
C LEU A 64 -7.48 6.38 -16.51
N PRO A 65 -7.65 5.66 -17.61
CA PRO A 65 -7.64 4.19 -17.64
C PRO A 65 -6.30 3.56 -17.24
N ASN A 66 -5.20 4.32 -17.36
CA ASN A 66 -3.85 3.83 -17.06
C ASN A 66 -3.29 4.37 -15.72
N LEU A 67 -4.15 4.92 -14.86
CA LEU A 67 -3.72 5.58 -13.63
C LEU A 67 -2.93 4.65 -12.69
N ASN A 68 -3.28 3.36 -12.67
CA ASN A 68 -2.62 2.35 -11.85
C ASN A 68 -1.67 1.44 -12.64
N ALA A 69 -1.39 1.76 -13.92
CA ALA A 69 -0.52 0.92 -14.73
C ALA A 69 0.87 0.75 -14.08
N PRO A 70 1.48 -0.43 -14.18
CA PRO A 70 1.06 -1.61 -14.94
C PRO A 70 0.06 -2.52 -14.21
N TYR A 71 -0.31 -2.19 -12.97
CA TYR A 71 -1.13 -3.04 -12.11
C TYR A 71 -2.61 -3.06 -12.53
N ARG A 72 -3.21 -4.24 -12.42
CA ARG A 72 -4.64 -4.45 -12.64
C ARG A 72 -5.48 -3.87 -11.51
N GLY A 73 -6.66 -3.37 -11.82
CA GLY A 73 -7.63 -2.88 -10.85
C GLY A 73 -7.45 -1.40 -10.48
N TRP A 74 -8.21 -0.97 -9.50
CA TRP A 74 -8.30 0.43 -9.05
C TRP A 74 -8.82 0.50 -7.62
N LYS A 75 -8.95 1.68 -7.06
CA LYS A 75 -9.68 1.95 -5.82
C LYS A 75 -10.97 1.11 -5.76
N MET A 76 -11.26 0.48 -4.61
CA MET A 76 -12.37 -0.45 -4.35
C MET A 76 -12.14 -1.89 -4.82
N THR A 77 -11.04 -2.22 -5.49
CA THR A 77 -10.67 -3.61 -5.79
C THR A 77 -9.47 -4.04 -4.95
N PHE A 78 -9.33 -5.36 -4.73
CA PHE A 78 -8.16 -5.91 -4.04
C PHE A 78 -7.08 -6.40 -5.01
N PHE A 79 -7.19 -6.08 -6.30
CA PHE A 79 -6.07 -6.22 -7.23
C PHE A 79 -4.94 -5.25 -6.88
N GLU A 80 -3.72 -5.53 -7.36
CA GLU A 80 -2.55 -4.70 -7.05
C GLU A 80 -2.76 -3.22 -7.40
N GLY A 81 -3.49 -2.90 -8.46
CA GLY A 81 -3.85 -1.51 -8.80
C GLY A 81 -4.73 -0.80 -7.76
N GLY A 82 -5.34 -1.53 -6.84
CA GLY A 82 -6.12 -0.97 -5.73
C GLY A 82 -5.38 -0.95 -4.39
N THR A 83 -4.41 -1.85 -4.20
CA THR A 83 -3.76 -2.11 -2.90
C THR A 83 -2.25 -1.87 -2.89
N HIS A 84 -1.56 -2.00 -4.02
CA HIS A 84 -0.13 -1.75 -4.14
C HIS A 84 0.12 -0.25 -4.36
N VAL A 85 0.16 0.49 -3.28
CA VAL A 85 0.31 1.95 -3.28
C VAL A 85 1.74 2.38 -2.97
N PRO A 86 2.16 3.59 -3.39
CA PRO A 86 3.44 4.15 -2.97
C PRO A 86 3.53 4.20 -1.45
N PHE A 87 4.67 3.77 -0.90
CA PHE A 87 4.98 3.85 0.52
C PHE A 87 6.44 4.23 0.69
N PHE A 88 6.72 5.36 1.33
CA PHE A 88 8.05 5.89 1.55
C PHE A 88 8.25 6.25 3.01
N MET A 89 9.43 5.93 3.55
CA MET A 89 9.86 6.33 4.87
C MET A 89 11.21 7.06 4.78
N ARG A 90 11.35 8.16 5.51
CA ARG A 90 12.60 8.90 5.64
C ARG A 90 12.87 9.18 7.11
N TRP A 91 14.03 8.75 7.61
CA TRP A 91 14.56 9.08 8.92
C TRP A 91 16.09 8.98 8.87
N PRO A 92 16.80 10.07 8.54
CA PRO A 92 18.25 10.01 8.26
C PRO A 92 19.10 9.37 9.35
N ASP A 93 18.79 9.61 10.62
CA ASP A 93 19.52 9.01 11.75
C ASP A 93 19.31 7.49 11.90
N ARG A 94 18.31 6.91 11.25
CA ARG A 94 17.90 5.52 11.46
C ARG A 94 17.81 4.69 10.19
N ILE A 95 17.42 5.28 9.07
CA ILE A 95 17.17 4.58 7.80
C ILE A 95 18.19 5.09 6.77
N GLU A 96 19.00 4.19 6.23
CA GLU A 96 19.98 4.50 5.18
C GLU A 96 19.28 5.00 3.92
N ALA A 97 19.80 6.07 3.32
CA ALA A 97 19.24 6.62 2.10
C ALA A 97 19.38 5.64 0.93
N GLY A 98 18.31 5.49 0.15
CA GLY A 98 18.27 4.58 -0.98
C GLY A 98 17.94 3.12 -0.61
N THR A 99 17.61 2.84 0.68
CA THR A 99 17.13 1.52 1.08
C THR A 99 15.83 1.17 0.34
N GLU A 100 15.78 -0.01 -0.26
CA GLU A 100 14.58 -0.60 -0.84
C GLU A 100 14.17 -1.82 -0.02
N TYR A 101 12.93 -1.82 0.48
CA TYR A 101 12.37 -2.93 1.22
C TYR A 101 11.33 -3.65 0.38
N GLN A 102 11.56 -4.92 0.04
CA GLN A 102 10.79 -5.66 -0.96
C GLN A 102 9.66 -6.53 -0.38
N ARG A 103 9.54 -6.58 0.96
CA ARG A 103 8.48 -7.38 1.60
C ARG A 103 7.19 -6.58 1.73
N PRO A 104 6.02 -7.23 1.64
CA PRO A 104 4.75 -6.54 1.79
C PRO A 104 4.57 -5.96 3.21
N VAL A 105 4.15 -4.71 3.26
CA VAL A 105 3.78 -3.96 4.44
C VAL A 105 2.37 -3.39 4.28
N THR A 106 1.76 -2.90 5.34
CA THR A 106 0.39 -2.40 5.30
C THR A 106 0.21 -1.12 6.13
N HIS A 107 -0.82 -0.35 5.85
CA HIS A 107 -1.10 0.91 6.54
C HIS A 107 -1.27 0.76 8.06
N ILE A 108 -1.74 -0.39 8.54
CA ILE A 108 -1.87 -0.63 9.99
C ILE A 108 -0.51 -0.65 10.72
N ASP A 109 0.59 -0.87 10.00
CA ASP A 109 1.95 -0.85 10.55
C ASP A 109 2.40 0.56 10.92
N ILE A 110 1.81 1.59 10.31
CA ILE A 110 2.17 2.99 10.56
C ILE A 110 2.00 3.34 12.02
N PHE A 111 0.91 2.89 12.67
CA PHE A 111 0.66 3.16 14.08
C PHE A 111 1.76 2.58 14.98
N SER A 112 2.07 1.30 14.82
CA SER A 112 3.10 0.61 15.61
C SER A 112 4.49 1.18 15.37
N THR A 113 4.80 1.53 14.11
CA THR A 113 6.07 2.17 13.72
C THR A 113 6.22 3.57 14.34
N ILE A 114 5.17 4.40 14.32
CA ILE A 114 5.20 5.73 14.94
C ILE A 114 5.32 5.61 16.46
N ALA A 115 4.61 4.68 17.08
CA ALA A 115 4.71 4.45 18.53
C ALA A 115 6.13 4.04 18.94
N ALA A 116 6.75 3.14 18.18
CA ALA A 116 8.15 2.74 18.40
C ALA A 116 9.13 3.90 18.18
N ALA A 117 8.94 4.67 17.09
CA ALA A 117 9.76 5.85 16.79
C ALA A 117 9.70 6.92 17.89
N ALA A 118 8.54 7.07 18.52
CA ALA A 118 8.31 8.01 19.62
C ALA A 118 8.64 7.42 21.01
N GLU A 119 9.14 6.18 21.07
CA GLU A 119 9.42 5.43 22.32
C GLU A 119 8.19 5.33 23.24
N VAL A 120 6.99 5.24 22.63
CA VAL A 120 5.72 5.12 23.35
C VAL A 120 5.24 3.68 23.32
N ASN A 121 4.85 3.17 24.49
CA ASN A 121 4.31 1.81 24.59
C ASN A 121 2.93 1.73 23.91
N VAL A 122 2.77 0.73 23.04
CA VAL A 122 1.48 0.36 22.46
C VAL A 122 0.59 -0.21 23.58
N PRO A 123 -0.72 0.13 23.62
CA PRO A 123 -1.64 -0.43 24.60
C PRO A 123 -1.65 -1.96 24.62
N ALA A 124 -1.54 -2.56 25.82
CA ALA A 124 -1.55 -4.01 26.01
C ALA A 124 -2.96 -4.57 26.30
N ASP A 125 -3.98 -3.71 26.36
CA ASP A 125 -5.38 -4.06 26.68
C ASP A 125 -6.16 -4.50 25.45
N ARG A 126 -5.55 -4.49 24.28
CA ARG A 126 -6.12 -4.86 22.98
C ARG A 126 -5.08 -5.43 22.04
N GLU A 127 -5.51 -6.22 21.09
CA GLU A 127 -4.68 -6.70 20.00
C GLU A 127 -4.43 -5.57 18.99
N ILE A 128 -3.17 -5.42 18.56
CA ILE A 128 -2.75 -4.48 17.51
C ILE A 128 -2.15 -5.31 16.38
N ASP A 129 -2.82 -5.32 15.23
CA ASP A 129 -2.42 -6.13 14.08
C ASP A 129 -1.18 -5.60 13.36
N GLY A 130 -0.92 -4.29 13.45
CA GLY A 130 0.24 -3.65 12.83
C GLY A 130 1.53 -3.91 13.58
N VAL A 131 2.63 -4.02 12.85
CA VAL A 131 3.97 -4.22 13.39
C VAL A 131 4.83 -2.96 13.27
N ASP A 132 5.86 -2.85 14.12
CA ASP A 132 6.91 -1.84 13.95
C ASP A 132 7.80 -2.21 12.77
N LEU A 133 7.84 -1.36 11.74
CA LEU A 133 8.62 -1.59 10.53
C LEU A 133 10.09 -1.21 10.67
N LEU A 134 10.48 -0.44 11.68
CA LEU A 134 11.86 0.05 11.81
C LEU A 134 12.88 -1.09 11.80
N PRO A 135 12.76 -2.17 12.60
CA PRO A 135 13.74 -3.25 12.60
C PRO A 135 13.88 -3.96 11.23
N PHE A 136 12.83 -3.94 10.43
CA PHE A 136 12.84 -4.57 9.11
C PHE A 136 13.52 -3.69 8.06
N VAL A 137 13.24 -2.40 8.06
CA VAL A 137 13.82 -1.46 7.08
C VAL A 137 15.27 -1.08 7.41
N THR A 138 15.69 -1.24 8.67
CA THR A 138 17.10 -1.07 9.10
C THR A 138 17.94 -2.34 8.93
N GLY A 139 17.30 -3.48 8.63
CA GLY A 139 17.96 -4.78 8.44
C GLY A 139 18.26 -5.54 9.72
N ASP A 140 17.74 -5.10 10.87
CA ASP A 140 17.86 -5.81 12.16
C ASP A 140 17.00 -7.10 12.17
N ARG A 141 15.96 -7.17 11.33
CA ARG A 141 15.10 -8.33 11.11
C ARG A 141 15.02 -8.67 9.63
N SER A 142 15.06 -9.97 9.30
CA SER A 142 15.09 -10.47 7.92
C SER A 142 13.86 -11.27 7.51
N GLU A 143 13.01 -11.66 8.44
CA GLU A 143 11.75 -12.34 8.17
C GLU A 143 10.70 -11.37 7.59
N ASP A 144 9.59 -11.89 7.12
CA ASP A 144 8.45 -11.08 6.68
C ASP A 144 7.79 -10.43 7.90
N PRO A 145 7.37 -9.14 7.82
CA PRO A 145 6.64 -8.48 8.89
C PRO A 145 5.32 -9.17 9.22
N HIS A 146 4.67 -9.74 8.19
CA HIS A 146 3.39 -10.42 8.29
C HIS A 146 3.43 -11.79 7.63
N GLU A 147 2.89 -12.80 8.29
CA GLU A 147 2.62 -14.11 7.68
C GLU A 147 1.56 -13.97 6.58
N ALA A 148 0.55 -13.14 6.82
CA ALA A 148 -0.50 -12.83 5.86
C ALA A 148 -1.08 -11.44 6.08
N ILE A 149 -1.48 -10.79 4.98
CA ILE A 149 -2.19 -9.50 4.97
C ILE A 149 -3.60 -9.75 4.42
N PHE A 150 -4.61 -9.19 5.09
CA PHE A 150 -6.01 -9.44 4.79
C PHE A 150 -6.73 -8.15 4.39
N TRP A 151 -7.67 -8.27 3.45
CA TRP A 151 -8.61 -7.21 3.07
C TRP A 151 -10.03 -7.74 3.03
N ARG A 152 -10.99 -6.93 3.49
CA ARG A 152 -12.41 -7.28 3.46
C ARG A 152 -13.30 -6.06 3.22
N THR A 153 -14.29 -6.23 2.37
CA THR A 153 -15.43 -5.33 2.23
C THR A 153 -16.69 -6.15 1.91
N GLY A 154 -17.62 -6.24 2.85
CA GLY A 154 -18.78 -7.14 2.73
C GLY A 154 -18.35 -8.60 2.54
N THR A 155 -18.80 -9.20 1.44
CA THR A 155 -18.44 -10.59 1.05
C THR A 155 -17.12 -10.68 0.31
N TYR A 156 -16.63 -9.57 -0.25
CA TYR A 156 -15.37 -9.52 -0.97
C TYR A 156 -14.20 -9.56 0.03
N ARG A 157 -13.35 -10.57 -0.10
CA ARG A 157 -12.23 -10.85 0.79
C ARG A 157 -10.98 -11.14 -0.02
N ALA A 158 -9.84 -10.75 0.50
CA ALA A 158 -8.55 -11.13 -0.07
C ALA A 158 -7.54 -11.43 1.03
N VAL A 159 -6.55 -12.25 0.70
CA VAL A 159 -5.37 -12.51 1.52
C VAL A 159 -4.14 -12.54 0.62
N ARG A 160 -3.05 -11.95 1.11
CA ARG A 160 -1.70 -12.12 0.58
C ARG A 160 -0.85 -12.80 1.63
N SER A 161 -0.15 -13.88 1.26
CA SER A 161 0.80 -14.60 2.10
C SER A 161 2.04 -14.91 1.27
N GLY A 162 3.14 -14.23 1.57
CA GLY A 162 4.33 -14.20 0.71
C GLY A 162 3.99 -13.69 -0.69
N ASP A 163 4.34 -14.47 -1.71
CA ASP A 163 4.08 -14.13 -3.11
C ASP A 163 2.66 -14.50 -3.59
N TRP A 164 1.91 -15.23 -2.80
CA TRP A 164 0.59 -15.69 -3.21
C TRP A 164 -0.52 -14.76 -2.74
N LYS A 165 -1.48 -14.48 -3.63
CA LYS A 165 -2.65 -13.65 -3.37
C LYS A 165 -3.92 -14.33 -3.84
N LEU A 166 -4.90 -14.43 -2.93
CA LEU A 166 -6.22 -14.97 -3.20
C LEU A 166 -7.27 -13.88 -2.99
N GLN A 167 -8.23 -13.79 -3.91
CA GLN A 167 -9.41 -12.95 -3.80
C GLN A 167 -10.67 -13.79 -3.96
N LEU A 168 -11.66 -13.53 -3.10
CA LEU A 168 -12.98 -14.18 -3.07
C LEU A 168 -14.04 -13.09 -3.10
N SER A 169 -14.72 -12.88 -4.23
CA SER A 169 -15.74 -11.83 -4.37
C SER A 169 -17.11 -12.28 -3.87
N ASP A 170 -17.55 -13.46 -4.28
CA ASP A 170 -18.79 -14.09 -3.86
C ASP A 170 -18.54 -15.59 -3.62
N PRO A 171 -19.28 -16.27 -2.72
CA PRO A 171 -19.14 -17.71 -2.49
C PRO A 171 -19.31 -18.57 -3.75
N ASP A 172 -20.12 -18.11 -4.69
CA ASP A 172 -20.48 -18.84 -5.92
C ASP A 172 -19.60 -18.47 -7.12
N GLU A 173 -18.70 -17.46 -6.99
CA GLU A 173 -17.81 -17.03 -8.06
C GLU A 173 -16.47 -17.78 -8.05
N THR A 174 -15.85 -17.82 -9.23
CA THR A 174 -14.50 -18.38 -9.39
C THR A 174 -13.49 -17.54 -8.61
N PRO A 175 -12.71 -18.12 -7.70
CA PRO A 175 -11.67 -17.41 -6.99
C PRO A 175 -10.62 -16.84 -7.95
N PHE A 176 -9.98 -15.74 -7.58
CA PHE A 176 -8.81 -15.21 -8.25
C PHE A 176 -7.57 -15.54 -7.43
N LEU A 177 -6.67 -16.37 -7.97
CA LEU A 177 -5.43 -16.79 -7.34
C LEU A 177 -4.24 -16.41 -8.21
N TYR A 178 -3.27 -15.70 -7.63
CA TYR A 178 -2.08 -15.22 -8.34
C TYR A 178 -0.82 -15.52 -7.54
N ASN A 179 0.29 -15.76 -8.28
CA ASN A 179 1.65 -15.69 -7.74
C ASN A 179 2.25 -14.35 -8.20
N LEU A 180 2.39 -13.39 -7.29
CA LEU A 180 2.84 -12.03 -7.61
C LEU A 180 4.33 -11.93 -7.93
N ALA A 181 5.15 -12.95 -7.59
CA ALA A 181 6.54 -12.99 -8.03
C ALA A 181 6.65 -13.26 -9.54
N ASP A 182 5.78 -14.11 -10.08
CA ASP A 182 5.77 -14.48 -11.50
C ASP A 182 4.82 -13.59 -12.33
N ASP A 183 3.74 -13.10 -11.70
CA ASP A 183 2.67 -12.32 -12.34
C ASP A 183 2.25 -11.13 -11.45
N PRO A 184 3.10 -10.09 -11.32
CA PRO A 184 2.83 -8.95 -10.47
C PRO A 184 1.65 -8.09 -10.95
N THR A 185 1.16 -8.33 -12.16
CA THR A 185 0.03 -7.60 -12.77
C THR A 185 -1.28 -8.39 -12.77
N GLU A 186 -1.29 -9.59 -12.18
CA GLU A 186 -2.48 -10.42 -11.94
C GLU A 186 -3.26 -10.76 -13.23
N GLN A 187 -2.53 -11.19 -14.29
CA GLN A 187 -3.12 -11.55 -15.58
C GLN A 187 -3.52 -13.03 -15.69
N ASN A 188 -2.85 -13.92 -14.94
CA ASN A 188 -2.96 -15.37 -15.06
C ASN A 188 -3.58 -15.99 -13.79
N ASN A 189 -4.90 -16.23 -13.81
CA ASN A 189 -5.59 -16.85 -12.68
C ASN A 189 -5.21 -18.33 -12.52
N LEU A 190 -4.56 -18.66 -11.41
CA LEU A 190 -4.06 -20.00 -11.07
C LEU A 190 -5.04 -20.85 -10.23
N ALA A 191 -6.26 -20.39 -9.98
CA ALA A 191 -7.19 -21.07 -9.08
C ALA A 191 -7.52 -22.51 -9.49
N THR A 192 -7.51 -22.80 -10.79
CA THR A 192 -7.75 -24.17 -11.32
C THR A 192 -6.50 -25.03 -11.39
N THR A 193 -5.31 -24.44 -11.51
CA THR A 193 -4.03 -25.14 -11.71
C THR A 193 -3.22 -25.29 -10.43
N SER A 194 -3.54 -24.52 -9.38
CA SER A 194 -2.83 -24.55 -8.09
C SER A 194 -3.78 -24.85 -6.91
N PRO A 195 -4.44 -26.01 -6.88
CA PRO A 195 -5.47 -26.34 -5.88
C PRO A 195 -4.94 -26.40 -4.44
N MET A 196 -3.67 -26.74 -4.24
CA MET A 196 -3.07 -26.77 -2.90
C MET A 196 -2.92 -25.36 -2.31
N GLU A 197 -2.41 -24.41 -3.08
CA GLU A 197 -2.29 -23.02 -2.66
C GLU A 197 -3.66 -22.36 -2.48
N LEU A 198 -4.60 -22.64 -3.37
CA LEU A 198 -5.98 -22.19 -3.22
C LEU A 198 -6.57 -22.65 -1.88
N LYS A 199 -6.37 -23.93 -1.52
CA LYS A 199 -6.84 -24.46 -0.23
C LYS A 199 -6.13 -23.81 0.95
N ARG A 200 -4.80 -23.64 0.89
CA ARG A 200 -4.01 -23.00 1.95
C ARG A 200 -4.53 -21.58 2.23
N LEU A 201 -4.67 -20.77 1.19
CA LEU A 201 -5.10 -19.38 1.35
C LEU A 201 -6.59 -19.24 1.74
N LYS A 202 -7.45 -20.18 1.31
CA LYS A 202 -8.84 -20.24 1.81
C LYS A 202 -8.89 -20.51 3.32
N ASN A 203 -8.04 -21.42 3.82
CA ASN A 203 -7.94 -21.67 5.25
C ASN A 203 -7.45 -20.43 6.01
N LEU A 204 -6.42 -19.72 5.49
CA LEU A 204 -5.95 -18.45 6.09
C LEU A 204 -7.06 -17.41 6.16
N ILE A 205 -7.88 -17.24 5.11
CA ILE A 205 -9.05 -16.35 5.14
C ILE A 205 -10.05 -16.78 6.22
N GLN A 206 -10.31 -18.08 6.33
CA GLN A 206 -11.27 -18.58 7.30
C GLN A 206 -10.79 -18.40 8.74
N GLU A 207 -9.51 -18.65 9.01
CA GLU A 207 -8.89 -18.54 10.33
C GLU A 207 -8.67 -17.05 10.71
N GLY A 208 -8.01 -16.29 9.84
CA GLY A 208 -7.65 -14.91 10.10
C GLY A 208 -8.84 -13.93 10.15
N MET A 209 -9.97 -14.29 9.52
CA MET A 209 -11.18 -13.46 9.51
C MET A 209 -12.31 -14.02 10.39
N SER A 210 -12.09 -15.10 11.11
CA SER A 210 -13.14 -15.73 11.96
C SER A 210 -13.65 -14.80 13.05
N ASN A 211 -12.80 -13.94 13.57
CA ASN A 211 -13.09 -13.00 14.66
C ASN A 211 -13.49 -11.59 14.18
N TRP A 212 -13.48 -11.36 12.87
CA TRP A 212 -13.88 -10.07 12.31
C TRP A 212 -15.39 -9.96 12.32
N GLN A 213 -15.92 -9.24 13.30
CA GLN A 213 -17.34 -8.87 13.33
C GLN A 213 -17.56 -7.64 12.43
N PRO A 214 -18.71 -7.57 11.69
CA PRO A 214 -19.03 -6.42 10.85
C PRO A 214 -19.30 -5.17 11.67
#